data_8a16f880d5d496661d82a1e11fd1f7e5
#
_entry.id   8a16f880d5d496661d82a1e11fd1f7e5
#
_cell.length_a   1.000
_cell.length_b   1.000
_cell.length_c   1.000
_cell.angle_alpha   90.00
_cell.angle_beta   90.00
_cell.angle_gamma   90.00
#
_symmetry.space_group_name_H-M   'P 1'
#
loop_
_entity.id
_entity.type
_entity.pdbx_description
1 polymer ?
#
loop_
_entity_poly.entity_id
_entity_poly.type
_entity_poly.pdbx_seq_one_letter_code
_entity_poly.pdbx_strand_id
1 'polypeptide(L)'
;MESIIFRIMNLKELHQLEEEIEKISDTQEREARTKLIEQIVEKITDYDVHVRKYAYQQVVQALIDRGIILEPVIREPIITEWDNHFDCLVSDEAKQAAKYYSNQFRWHLFSFELLPAIQGDQARAAFNESKKGELYLFFDYADETYRVKNAHLLTADDIEALRENSSLNLSDMYFYDPLNKWTYIKPHEEYCGPYFFKAE
;
A
#
# COMPACT_ATOMS: atom_id res chain seq x y z
N MET A 1 -3.91 -8.67 9.47
CA MET A 1 -4.44 -10.04 9.15
C MET A 1 -3.28 -11.01 9.27
N GLU A 2 -3.36 -12.01 10.16
CA GLU A 2 -2.32 -13.03 10.25
C GLU A 2 -2.24 -13.79 8.93
N SER A 3 -1.01 -14.00 8.43
CA SER A 3 -0.76 -14.82 7.26
C SER A 3 -1.37 -16.21 7.46
N ILE A 4 -1.84 -16.85 6.39
CA ILE A 4 -2.39 -18.20 6.48
C ILE A 4 -1.33 -19.22 6.93
N ILE A 5 -0.05 -18.94 6.69
CA ILE A 5 1.07 -19.75 7.20
C ILE A 5 1.00 -19.81 8.74
N PHE A 6 0.70 -18.68 9.40
CA PHE A 6 0.54 -18.66 10.87
C PHE A 6 -0.71 -19.40 11.36
N ARG A 7 -1.71 -19.62 10.52
CA ARG A 7 -2.92 -20.39 10.89
C ARG A 7 -2.77 -21.87 10.69
N ILE A 8 -1.99 -22.31 9.70
CA ILE A 8 -1.79 -23.72 9.35
C ILE A 8 -0.53 -24.28 10.00
N MET A 9 0.53 -23.48 10.04
CA MET A 9 1.81 -23.84 10.63
C MET A 9 2.45 -22.57 11.20
N ASN A 10 2.70 -22.52 12.49
CA ASN A 10 3.39 -21.35 13.04
C ASN A 10 4.89 -21.41 12.75
N LEU A 11 5.56 -20.24 12.73
CA LEU A 11 7.00 -20.16 12.43
C LEU A 11 7.86 -21.05 13.33
N LYS A 12 7.43 -21.25 14.59
CA LYS A 12 8.16 -22.10 15.54
C LYS A 12 8.11 -23.57 15.12
N GLU A 13 6.96 -24.04 14.66
CA GLU A 13 6.79 -25.41 14.15
C GLU A 13 7.57 -25.60 12.85
N LEU A 14 7.58 -24.62 11.96
CA LEU A 14 8.38 -24.68 10.74
C LEU A 14 9.89 -24.77 11.06
N HIS A 15 10.39 -23.90 11.96
CA HIS A 15 11.79 -23.98 12.41
C HIS A 15 12.13 -25.30 13.09
N GLN A 16 11.23 -25.87 13.89
CA GLN A 16 11.46 -27.19 14.49
C GLN A 16 11.62 -28.28 13.44
N LEU A 17 10.78 -28.26 12.38
CA LEU A 17 10.89 -29.21 11.27
C LEU A 17 12.19 -29.04 10.51
N GLU A 18 12.61 -27.80 10.24
CA GLU A 18 13.88 -27.49 9.59
C GLU A 18 15.06 -28.02 10.41
N GLU A 19 15.08 -27.75 11.74
CA GLU A 19 16.11 -28.28 12.65
C GLU A 19 16.11 -29.82 12.75
N GLU A 20 14.97 -30.48 12.66
CA GLU A 20 14.87 -31.95 12.63
C GLU A 20 15.45 -32.51 11.32
N ILE A 21 15.18 -31.85 10.20
CA ILE A 21 15.69 -32.24 8.89
C ILE A 21 17.22 -32.08 8.85
N GLU A 22 17.78 -31.02 9.41
CA GLU A 22 19.22 -30.81 9.47
C GLU A 22 19.97 -31.94 10.23
N LYS A 23 19.30 -32.58 11.21
CA LYS A 23 19.87 -33.68 11.99
C LYS A 23 19.89 -35.04 11.24
N ILE A 24 19.21 -35.14 10.11
CA ILE A 24 19.19 -36.35 9.29
C ILE A 24 20.56 -36.57 8.66
N SER A 25 21.18 -37.68 8.99
CA SER A 25 22.51 -38.05 8.47
C SER A 25 22.50 -38.51 7.01
N ASP A 26 21.41 -39.14 6.58
CA ASP A 26 21.24 -39.55 5.19
C ASP A 26 20.95 -38.33 4.32
N THR A 27 21.85 -38.02 3.41
CA THR A 27 21.76 -36.84 2.54
C THR A 27 20.56 -36.92 1.60
N GLN A 28 20.26 -38.10 1.07
CA GLN A 28 19.15 -38.27 0.13
C GLN A 28 17.79 -38.09 0.81
N GLU A 29 17.65 -38.64 2.02
CA GLU A 29 16.45 -38.45 2.83
C GLU A 29 16.31 -36.99 3.26
N ARG A 30 17.37 -36.34 3.69
CA ARG A 30 17.38 -34.92 4.07
C ARG A 30 16.93 -34.03 2.91
N GLU A 31 17.53 -34.19 1.72
CA GLU A 31 17.14 -33.41 0.53
C GLU A 31 15.69 -33.65 0.13
N ALA A 32 15.18 -34.87 0.22
CA ALA A 32 13.80 -35.19 -0.09
C ALA A 32 12.82 -34.48 0.87
N ARG A 33 13.13 -34.47 2.17
CA ARG A 33 12.29 -33.78 3.18
C ARG A 33 12.35 -32.26 3.05
N THR A 34 13.53 -31.68 2.80
CA THR A 34 13.66 -30.23 2.53
C THR A 34 12.77 -29.82 1.37
N LYS A 35 12.85 -30.55 0.26
CA LYS A 35 12.04 -30.28 -0.93
C LYS A 35 10.54 -30.40 -0.66
N LEU A 36 10.12 -31.33 0.19
CA LEU A 36 8.70 -31.44 0.58
C LEU A 36 8.23 -30.23 1.38
N ILE A 37 9.03 -29.74 2.34
CA ILE A 37 8.68 -28.52 3.09
C ILE A 37 8.61 -27.31 2.17
N GLU A 38 9.58 -27.12 1.27
CA GLU A 38 9.54 -26.04 0.29
C GLU A 38 8.26 -26.07 -0.55
N GLN A 39 7.84 -27.26 -1.02
CA GLN A 39 6.60 -27.40 -1.77
C GLN A 39 5.35 -27.09 -0.93
N ILE A 40 5.33 -27.46 0.35
CA ILE A 40 4.22 -27.15 1.26
C ILE A 40 4.13 -25.63 1.47
N VAL A 41 5.26 -24.98 1.76
CA VAL A 41 5.34 -23.53 1.96
C VAL A 41 4.91 -22.79 0.69
N GLU A 42 5.37 -23.23 -0.49
CA GLU A 42 4.93 -22.67 -1.78
C GLU A 42 3.41 -22.77 -1.94
N LYS A 43 2.80 -23.92 -1.69
CA LYS A 43 1.34 -24.10 -1.83
C LYS A 43 0.53 -23.30 -0.83
N ILE A 44 1.02 -23.16 0.41
CA ILE A 44 0.38 -22.30 1.41
C ILE A 44 0.44 -20.84 0.97
N THR A 45 1.59 -20.40 0.44
CA THR A 45 1.78 -19.03 -0.08
C THR A 45 0.86 -18.76 -1.27
N ASP A 46 0.79 -19.68 -2.23
CA ASP A 46 -0.13 -19.59 -3.38
C ASP A 46 -1.58 -19.43 -2.93
N TYR A 47 -1.99 -20.22 -1.92
CA TYR A 47 -3.33 -20.14 -1.38
C TYR A 47 -3.60 -18.80 -0.69
N ASP A 48 -2.66 -18.29 0.12
CA ASP A 48 -2.80 -17.00 0.79
C ASP A 48 -2.92 -15.84 -0.22
N VAL A 49 -2.09 -15.86 -1.27
CA VAL A 49 -2.17 -14.90 -2.38
C VAL A 49 -3.54 -14.96 -3.07
N HIS A 50 -4.05 -16.17 -3.32
CA HIS A 50 -5.36 -16.34 -3.96
C HIS A 50 -6.50 -15.81 -3.08
N VAL A 51 -6.49 -16.09 -1.77
CA VAL A 51 -7.48 -15.58 -0.83
C VAL A 51 -7.45 -14.06 -0.75
N ARG A 52 -6.26 -13.45 -0.68
CA ARG A 52 -6.11 -11.99 -0.68
C ARG A 52 -6.62 -11.36 -1.97
N LYS A 53 -6.26 -11.95 -3.11
CA LYS A 53 -6.76 -11.49 -4.41
C LYS A 53 -8.29 -11.52 -4.49
N TYR A 54 -8.90 -12.59 -4.01
CA TYR A 54 -10.36 -12.69 -3.95
C TYR A 54 -10.97 -11.63 -3.04
N ALA A 55 -10.43 -11.45 -1.82
CA ALA A 55 -10.90 -10.43 -0.89
C ALA A 55 -10.78 -9.01 -1.47
N TYR A 56 -9.67 -8.70 -2.13
CA TYR A 56 -9.48 -7.43 -2.84
C TYR A 56 -10.54 -7.22 -3.93
N GLN A 57 -10.82 -8.26 -4.73
CA GLN A 57 -11.86 -8.19 -5.76
C GLN A 57 -13.25 -7.89 -5.17
N GLN A 58 -13.59 -8.44 -3.98
CA GLN A 58 -14.84 -8.14 -3.30
C GLN A 58 -14.91 -6.67 -2.87
N VAL A 59 -13.82 -6.10 -2.35
CA VAL A 59 -13.76 -4.68 -1.99
C VAL A 59 -13.93 -3.80 -3.24
N VAL A 60 -13.20 -4.09 -4.31
CA VAL A 60 -13.34 -3.36 -5.58
C VAL A 60 -14.76 -3.46 -6.14
N GLN A 61 -15.37 -4.65 -6.09
CA GLN A 61 -16.75 -4.84 -6.55
C GLN A 61 -17.75 -4.01 -5.72
N ALA A 62 -17.57 -3.96 -4.39
CA ALA A 62 -18.41 -3.14 -3.53
C ALA A 62 -18.30 -1.63 -3.84
N LEU A 63 -17.12 -1.15 -4.25
CA LEU A 63 -16.94 0.22 -4.74
C LEU A 63 -17.70 0.45 -6.06
N ILE A 64 -17.59 -0.49 -6.99
CA ILE A 64 -18.29 -0.45 -8.30
C ILE A 64 -19.80 -0.43 -8.09
N ASP A 65 -20.34 -1.27 -7.21
CA ASP A 65 -21.77 -1.35 -6.90
C ASP A 65 -22.32 -0.05 -6.32
N ARG A 66 -21.47 0.72 -5.64
CA ARG A 66 -21.75 2.09 -5.17
C ARG A 66 -21.56 3.15 -6.25
N GLY A 67 -21.10 2.76 -7.44
CA GLY A 67 -20.85 3.66 -8.57
C GLY A 67 -19.46 4.29 -8.61
N ILE A 68 -18.53 3.89 -7.75
CA ILE A 68 -17.14 4.34 -7.78
C ILE A 68 -16.39 3.52 -8.83
N ILE A 69 -15.74 4.18 -9.80
CA ILE A 69 -15.04 3.50 -10.91
C ILE A 69 -13.58 3.93 -10.92
N LEU A 70 -12.68 2.95 -10.93
CA LEU A 70 -11.25 3.15 -11.13
C LEU A 70 -10.93 3.01 -12.63
N GLU A 71 -10.70 4.12 -13.30
CA GLU A 71 -10.37 4.19 -14.73
C GLU A 71 -8.86 4.30 -14.90
N PRO A 72 -8.20 3.32 -15.55
CA PRO A 72 -6.75 3.38 -15.78
C PRO A 72 -6.35 4.62 -16.58
N VAL A 73 -5.25 5.26 -16.17
CA VAL A 73 -4.69 6.43 -16.84
C VAL A 73 -3.16 6.33 -16.90
N ILE A 74 -2.54 7.16 -17.73
CA ILE A 74 -1.08 7.25 -17.83
C ILE A 74 -0.53 7.88 -16.55
N ARG A 75 0.49 7.23 -15.96
CA ARG A 75 1.09 7.57 -14.67
C ARG A 75 1.89 8.87 -14.69
N GLU A 76 2.79 9.03 -15.66
CA GLU A 76 3.82 10.07 -15.67
C GLU A 76 3.27 11.50 -15.54
N PRO A 77 2.19 11.89 -16.24
CA PRO A 77 1.62 13.23 -16.07
C PRO A 77 1.12 13.48 -14.64
N ILE A 78 0.49 12.47 -14.04
CA ILE A 78 -0.09 12.57 -12.69
C ILE A 78 1.00 12.73 -11.63
N ILE A 79 2.07 11.93 -11.73
CA ILE A 79 3.21 12.03 -10.82
C ILE A 79 3.92 13.36 -10.96
N THR A 80 4.17 13.81 -12.21
CA THR A 80 4.82 15.10 -12.47
C THR A 80 4.00 16.25 -11.89
N GLU A 81 2.69 16.21 -12.03
CA GLU A 81 1.80 17.24 -11.49
C GLU A 81 1.77 17.20 -9.95
N TRP A 82 1.76 16.01 -9.35
CA TRP A 82 1.86 15.84 -7.92
C TRP A 82 3.19 16.42 -7.38
N ASP A 83 4.31 16.08 -8.01
CA ASP A 83 5.63 16.58 -7.63
C ASP A 83 5.67 18.13 -7.74
N ASN A 84 5.06 18.72 -8.78
CA ASN A 84 4.96 20.17 -8.94
C ASN A 84 4.06 20.84 -7.88
N HIS A 85 3.05 20.16 -7.36
CA HIS A 85 2.18 20.72 -6.32
C HIS A 85 2.73 20.57 -4.91
N PHE A 86 3.56 19.57 -4.65
CA PHE A 86 3.98 19.25 -3.28
C PHE A 86 5.49 19.16 -3.12
N ASP A 87 6.19 18.37 -3.92
CA ASP A 87 7.64 18.19 -3.81
C ASP A 87 8.40 19.50 -4.03
N CYS A 88 7.97 20.31 -4.99
CA CYS A 88 8.56 21.61 -5.29
C CYS A 88 8.36 22.67 -4.18
N LEU A 89 7.48 22.44 -3.19
CA LEU A 89 7.30 23.35 -2.06
C LEU A 89 8.46 23.28 -1.05
N VAL A 90 9.28 22.24 -1.13
CA VAL A 90 10.41 22.02 -0.24
C VAL A 90 11.73 22.32 -0.99
N SER A 91 12.61 23.12 -0.37
CA SER A 91 13.88 23.44 -1.00
C SER A 91 14.81 22.23 -1.08
N ASP A 92 15.74 22.25 -2.05
CA ASP A 92 16.71 21.16 -2.23
C ASP A 92 17.61 20.99 -1.00
N GLU A 93 17.96 22.11 -0.31
CA GLU A 93 18.75 22.07 0.92
C GLU A 93 18.00 21.34 2.04
N ALA A 94 16.70 21.61 2.20
CA ALA A 94 15.88 20.94 3.20
C ALA A 94 15.72 19.44 2.90
N LYS A 95 15.50 19.09 1.64
CA LYS A 95 15.46 17.69 1.18
C LYS A 95 16.77 16.96 1.47
N GLN A 96 17.89 17.57 1.14
CA GLN A 96 19.22 16.99 1.40
C GLN A 96 19.49 16.81 2.90
N ALA A 97 19.14 17.81 3.73
CA ALA A 97 19.32 17.74 5.18
C ALA A 97 18.48 16.60 5.79
N ALA A 98 17.28 16.39 5.32
CA ALA A 98 16.39 15.31 5.75
C ALA A 98 16.71 13.95 5.09
N LYS A 99 17.62 13.90 4.13
CA LYS A 99 17.91 12.72 3.29
C LYS A 99 16.65 12.19 2.59
N TYR A 100 15.79 13.13 2.18
CA TYR A 100 14.60 12.82 1.40
C TYR A 100 14.94 12.68 -0.09
N TYR A 101 14.40 11.63 -0.71
CA TYR A 101 14.55 11.35 -2.14
C TYR A 101 13.18 10.97 -2.72
N SER A 102 12.64 11.79 -3.62
CA SER A 102 11.31 11.62 -4.22
C SER A 102 11.13 10.32 -5.02
N ASN A 103 12.24 9.74 -5.51
CA ASN A 103 12.24 8.47 -6.22
C ASN A 103 12.19 7.22 -5.30
N GLN A 104 12.16 7.41 -3.99
CA GLN A 104 12.01 6.32 -3.02
C GLN A 104 10.60 6.32 -2.43
N PHE A 105 10.33 7.24 -1.49
CA PHE A 105 9.04 7.30 -0.79
C PHE A 105 8.56 8.75 -0.70
N ARG A 106 7.63 9.15 -1.57
CA ARG A 106 7.07 10.51 -1.60
C ARG A 106 6.42 10.93 -0.29
N TRP A 107 5.81 9.97 0.42
CA TRP A 107 5.16 10.25 1.71
C TRP A 107 6.11 10.71 2.80
N HIS A 108 7.43 10.52 2.65
CA HIS A 108 8.44 11.07 3.56
C HIS A 108 8.47 12.59 3.58
N LEU A 109 7.91 13.30 2.59
CA LEU A 109 7.68 14.75 2.70
C LEU A 109 6.88 15.11 3.96
N PHE A 110 5.98 14.23 4.39
CA PHE A 110 5.06 14.45 5.50
C PHE A 110 5.57 13.80 6.79
N SER A 111 6.11 12.59 6.72
CA SER A 111 6.65 11.90 7.90
C SER A 111 7.95 12.53 8.43
N PHE A 112 8.74 13.18 7.57
CA PHE A 112 9.91 13.96 7.96
C PHE A 112 9.57 15.43 8.27
N GLU A 113 8.27 15.75 8.33
CA GLU A 113 7.75 17.09 8.65
C GLU A 113 8.28 18.21 7.73
N LEU A 114 8.68 17.85 6.48
CA LEU A 114 9.08 18.81 5.46
C LEU A 114 7.90 19.63 4.96
N LEU A 115 6.69 19.03 4.97
CA LEU A 115 5.41 19.70 4.76
C LEU A 115 4.48 19.41 5.95
N PRO A 116 3.72 20.40 6.44
CA PRO A 116 2.89 20.29 7.64
C PRO A 116 1.57 19.57 7.37
N ALA A 117 1.60 18.25 7.23
CA ALA A 117 0.39 17.45 7.03
C ALA A 117 -0.32 17.14 8.36
N ILE A 118 -1.64 17.10 8.34
CA ILE A 118 -2.42 16.46 9.40
C ILE A 118 -2.39 14.94 9.20
N GLN A 119 -2.49 14.16 10.29
CA GLN A 119 -2.32 12.71 10.24
C GLN A 119 -3.34 11.95 11.09
N GLY A 120 -3.41 10.63 10.89
CA GLY A 120 -4.30 9.75 11.63
C GLY A 120 -5.77 10.05 11.39
N ASP A 121 -6.58 10.02 12.44
CA ASP A 121 -8.03 10.24 12.35
C ASP A 121 -8.39 11.64 11.82
N GLN A 122 -7.57 12.66 12.10
CA GLN A 122 -7.79 13.99 11.54
C GLN A 122 -7.59 14.00 10.01
N ALA A 123 -6.60 13.27 9.49
CA ALA A 123 -6.41 13.13 8.05
C ALA A 123 -7.57 12.37 7.39
N ARG A 124 -8.11 11.32 8.05
CA ARG A 124 -9.30 10.58 7.59
C ARG A 124 -10.53 11.51 7.52
N ALA A 125 -10.76 12.29 8.56
CA ALA A 125 -11.86 13.26 8.59
C ALA A 125 -11.70 14.30 7.47
N ALA A 126 -10.52 14.89 7.32
CA ALA A 126 -10.24 15.87 6.27
C ALA A 126 -10.44 15.29 4.86
N PHE A 127 -10.03 14.05 4.60
CA PHE A 127 -10.31 13.39 3.34
C PHE A 127 -11.80 13.22 3.09
N ASN A 128 -12.56 12.78 4.09
CA ASN A 128 -14.01 12.58 3.97
C ASN A 128 -14.75 13.89 3.70
N GLU A 129 -14.35 14.97 4.36
CA GLU A 129 -14.99 16.30 4.25
C GLU A 129 -14.53 17.08 3.02
N SER A 130 -13.38 16.74 2.45
CA SER A 130 -12.83 17.45 1.30
C SER A 130 -13.68 17.28 0.05
N LYS A 131 -13.88 18.41 -0.67
CA LYS A 131 -14.45 18.36 -2.00
C LYS A 131 -13.49 17.59 -2.91
N LYS A 132 -14.01 16.56 -3.56
CA LYS A 132 -13.29 15.73 -4.52
C LYS A 132 -13.70 16.15 -5.93
N GLY A 133 -12.87 16.95 -6.58
CA GLY A 133 -13.14 17.44 -7.93
C GLY A 133 -12.71 16.44 -9.00
N GLU A 134 -11.42 16.21 -9.09
CA GLU A 134 -10.81 15.22 -9.95
C GLU A 134 -9.79 14.42 -9.13
N LEU A 135 -10.09 13.18 -8.83
CA LEU A 135 -9.28 12.38 -7.93
C LEU A 135 -8.51 11.32 -8.70
N TYR A 136 -7.21 11.24 -8.44
CA TYR A 136 -6.32 10.20 -8.94
C TYR A 136 -5.84 9.32 -7.80
N LEU A 137 -5.66 8.03 -8.09
CA LEU A 137 -5.01 7.04 -7.23
C LEU A 137 -3.76 6.53 -7.93
N PHE A 138 -2.61 6.60 -7.25
CA PHE A 138 -1.37 5.99 -7.70
C PHE A 138 -0.58 5.38 -6.53
N PHE A 139 0.50 4.65 -6.85
CA PHE A 139 1.32 3.91 -5.90
C PHE A 139 2.80 4.20 -6.14
N ASP A 140 3.68 4.10 -5.14
CA ASP A 140 5.11 4.36 -5.35
C ASP A 140 5.79 3.28 -6.20
N TYR A 141 5.52 2.01 -5.97
CA TYR A 141 6.20 0.87 -6.61
C TYR A 141 5.34 0.06 -7.58
N ALA A 142 4.22 0.61 -8.02
CA ALA A 142 3.38 -0.01 -9.03
C ALA A 142 3.06 0.98 -10.14
N ASP A 143 3.00 0.49 -11.38
CA ASP A 143 2.74 1.32 -12.55
C ASP A 143 1.27 1.72 -12.67
N GLU A 144 0.38 1.01 -11.95
CA GLU A 144 -1.04 1.25 -11.95
C GLU A 144 -1.37 2.65 -11.43
N THR A 145 -2.10 3.39 -12.24
CA THR A 145 -2.61 4.72 -11.90
C THR A 145 -4.04 4.84 -12.40
N TYR A 146 -4.91 5.37 -11.56
CA TYR A 146 -6.34 5.42 -11.83
C TYR A 146 -6.88 6.81 -11.63
N ARG A 147 -7.82 7.22 -12.50
CA ARG A 147 -8.76 8.28 -12.23
C ARG A 147 -9.97 7.70 -11.50
N VAL A 148 -10.34 8.27 -10.37
CA VAL A 148 -11.46 7.82 -9.55
C VAL A 148 -12.71 8.58 -9.94
N LYS A 149 -13.62 7.94 -10.68
CA LYS A 149 -14.93 8.52 -11.02
C LYS A 149 -15.89 8.40 -9.83
N ASN A 150 -16.76 9.40 -9.68
CA ASN A 150 -17.67 9.54 -8.53
C ASN A 150 -16.93 9.54 -7.19
N ALA A 151 -15.76 10.17 -7.17
CA ALA A 151 -14.86 10.22 -6.01
C ALA A 151 -15.52 10.78 -4.74
N HIS A 152 -16.59 11.55 -4.86
CA HIS A 152 -17.37 12.09 -3.73
C HIS A 152 -18.02 10.99 -2.87
N LEU A 153 -18.16 9.77 -3.41
CA LEU A 153 -18.66 8.60 -2.71
C LEU A 153 -17.55 7.82 -1.95
N LEU A 154 -16.29 8.09 -2.27
CA LEU A 154 -15.16 7.38 -1.67
C LEU A 154 -14.86 7.93 -0.28
N THR A 155 -14.69 7.05 0.69
CA THR A 155 -14.38 7.36 2.09
C THR A 155 -13.00 6.86 2.50
N ALA A 156 -12.48 7.35 3.62
CA ALA A 156 -11.23 6.86 4.20
C ALA A 156 -11.34 5.38 4.63
N ASP A 157 -12.54 4.91 5.02
CA ASP A 157 -12.77 3.49 5.35
C ASP A 157 -12.66 2.59 4.12
N ASP A 158 -13.09 3.06 2.95
CA ASP A 158 -12.89 2.34 1.70
C ASP A 158 -11.41 2.18 1.36
N ILE A 159 -10.60 3.21 1.64
CA ILE A 159 -9.15 3.17 1.42
C ILE A 159 -8.49 2.16 2.36
N GLU A 160 -8.88 2.12 3.63
CA GLU A 160 -8.40 1.09 4.56
C GLU A 160 -8.77 -0.31 4.08
N ALA A 161 -10.01 -0.53 3.65
CA ALA A 161 -10.47 -1.81 3.13
C ALA A 161 -9.69 -2.23 1.88
N LEU A 162 -9.41 -1.31 0.95
CA LEU A 162 -8.54 -1.55 -0.21
C LEU A 162 -7.13 -1.95 0.22
N ARG A 163 -6.56 -1.22 1.18
CA ARG A 163 -5.21 -1.44 1.71
C ARG A 163 -5.07 -2.82 2.38
N GLU A 164 -5.99 -3.18 3.27
CA GLU A 164 -5.98 -4.43 4.02
C GLU A 164 -6.09 -5.68 3.15
N ASN A 165 -6.82 -5.57 2.04
CA ASN A 165 -7.10 -6.69 1.14
C ASN A 165 -6.24 -6.69 -0.13
N SER A 166 -5.45 -5.63 -0.38
CA SER A 166 -4.59 -5.53 -1.55
C SER A 166 -3.47 -6.57 -1.51
N SER A 167 -3.19 -7.20 -2.66
CA SER A 167 -1.96 -7.98 -2.87
C SER A 167 -0.71 -7.07 -2.90
N LEU A 168 -0.91 -5.75 -3.06
CA LEU A 168 0.10 -4.70 -3.03
C LEU A 168 0.31 -4.16 -1.60
N ASN A 169 0.24 -4.99 -0.59
CA ASN A 169 0.37 -4.60 0.83
C ASN A 169 1.62 -3.78 1.17
N LEU A 170 2.61 -3.75 0.28
CA LEU A 170 3.85 -3.02 0.44
C LEU A 170 3.88 -1.70 -0.35
N SER A 171 2.77 -1.31 -1.00
CA SER A 171 2.72 -0.09 -1.80
C SER A 171 1.98 1.02 -1.06
N ASP A 172 2.58 2.21 -1.07
CA ASP A 172 1.95 3.42 -0.57
C ASP A 172 0.86 3.87 -1.51
N MET A 173 -0.31 4.20 -0.98
CA MET A 173 -1.45 4.67 -1.76
C MET A 173 -1.55 6.19 -1.68
N TYR A 174 -1.56 6.83 -2.83
CA TYR A 174 -1.68 8.29 -2.97
C TYR A 174 -3.00 8.64 -3.66
N PHE A 175 -3.84 9.37 -2.96
CA PHE A 175 -5.05 10.00 -3.51
C PHE A 175 -4.75 11.48 -3.71
N TYR A 176 -4.89 11.95 -4.95
CA TYR A 176 -4.48 13.28 -5.36
C TYR A 176 -5.59 13.99 -6.13
N ASP A 177 -5.96 15.19 -5.68
CA ASP A 177 -6.90 16.07 -6.36
C ASP A 177 -6.14 17.32 -6.87
N PRO A 178 -5.82 17.40 -8.16
CA PRO A 178 -5.11 18.55 -8.74
C PRO A 178 -5.92 19.84 -8.72
N LEU A 179 -7.25 19.75 -8.84
CA LEU A 179 -8.11 20.93 -8.88
C LEU A 179 -8.18 21.65 -7.53
N ASN A 180 -8.17 20.89 -6.45
CA ASN A 180 -8.24 21.41 -5.08
C ASN A 180 -6.86 21.39 -4.40
N LYS A 181 -5.80 20.93 -5.09
CA LYS A 181 -4.40 20.87 -4.66
C LYS A 181 -4.22 20.18 -3.29
N TRP A 182 -4.83 19.02 -3.11
CA TRP A 182 -4.63 18.26 -1.89
C TRP A 182 -4.24 16.81 -2.21
N THR A 183 -3.57 16.19 -1.26
CA THR A 183 -3.24 14.76 -1.31
C THR A 183 -3.59 14.08 0.01
N TYR A 184 -4.06 12.85 -0.09
CA TYR A 184 -4.25 11.92 1.03
C TYR A 184 -3.40 10.69 0.77
N ILE A 185 -2.60 10.30 1.75
CA ILE A 185 -1.62 9.23 1.58
C ILE A 185 -1.80 8.19 2.68
N LYS A 186 -1.94 6.94 2.27
CA LYS A 186 -1.89 5.79 3.16
C LYS A 186 -0.59 5.02 2.92
N PRO A 187 0.42 5.19 3.80
CA PRO A 187 1.68 4.45 3.71
C PRO A 187 1.49 2.95 3.91
N HIS A 188 2.45 2.18 3.41
CA HIS A 188 2.50 0.73 3.68
C HIS A 188 2.86 0.44 5.13
N GLU A 189 3.54 1.36 5.81
CA GLU A 189 3.89 1.24 7.22
C GLU A 189 2.66 1.42 8.11
N GLU A 190 2.38 0.43 8.96
CA GLU A 190 1.17 0.37 9.78
C GLU A 190 1.08 1.52 10.79
N TYR A 191 2.24 1.99 11.30
CA TYR A 191 2.29 3.03 12.34
C TYR A 191 2.46 4.44 11.76
N CYS A 192 2.49 4.59 10.43
CA CYS A 192 2.68 5.87 9.75
C CYS A 192 1.38 6.32 9.07
N GLY A 193 1.04 7.60 9.23
CA GLY A 193 -0.12 8.22 8.58
C GLY A 193 -1.48 7.70 9.10
N PRO A 194 -2.54 7.72 8.27
CA PRO A 194 -2.53 8.40 6.98
C PRO A 194 -2.22 9.90 7.10
N TYR A 195 -1.76 10.49 6.01
CA TYR A 195 -1.45 11.93 5.93
C TYR A 195 -2.45 12.63 5.01
N PHE A 196 -2.85 13.85 5.37
CA PHE A 196 -3.59 14.74 4.48
C PHE A 196 -2.91 16.10 4.45
N PHE A 197 -2.64 16.58 3.24
CA PHE A 197 -2.04 17.89 3.01
C PHE A 197 -2.77 18.60 1.88
N LYS A 198 -2.96 19.90 2.06
CA LYS A 198 -3.53 20.80 1.04
C LYS A 198 -2.60 21.98 0.85
N ALA A 199 -2.12 22.16 -0.39
CA ALA A 199 -1.37 23.34 -0.77
C ALA A 199 -2.30 24.56 -0.91
N GLU A 200 -1.76 25.74 -0.69
CA GLU A 200 -2.45 27.02 -0.85
C GLU A 200 -2.68 27.41 -2.33
#